data_93428537189db76684f89d0a9230eea8
#
_entry.id   93428537189db76684f89d0a9230eea8
#
_cell.length_a   1.000
_cell.length_b   1.000
_cell.length_c   1.000
_cell.angle_alpha   90.00
_cell.angle_beta   90.00
_cell.angle_gamma   90.00
#
_symmetry.space_group_name_H-M   'P 1'
#
loop_
_entity.id
_entity.type
_entity.pdbx_description
1 polymer ?
#
loop_
_entity_poly.entity_id
_entity_poly.type
_entity_poly.pdbx_seq_one_letter_code
_entity_poly.pdbx_strand_id
1 'polypeptide(L)'
;MHNMPDRIELMIGKSHDSHGPIGPWIVTSDEIPEPHNLKIECFVNGEIRQSSNTDDMIWNCYEQIEYLSSAMTLNPGDIIATGTPPGSGFSPRGSSGKADKGRKGNVFLQSGDVVRCEIESIGAIENTVV
;
A
#
# COMPACT_ATOMS: atom_id res chain seq x y z
N MET A 1 -2.94 -22.42 -22.02
CA MET A 1 -2.79 -21.16 -21.30
C MET A 1 -3.00 -20.03 -22.30
N HIS A 2 -4.08 -19.27 -22.16
CA HIS A 2 -4.36 -18.14 -23.04
C HIS A 2 -3.44 -16.99 -22.61
N ASN A 3 -2.49 -16.64 -23.45
CA ASN A 3 -1.77 -15.37 -23.34
C ASN A 3 -2.80 -14.24 -23.47
N MET A 4 -3.15 -13.61 -22.37
CA MET A 4 -3.85 -12.33 -22.36
C MET A 4 -2.82 -11.25 -22.02
N PRO A 5 -2.17 -10.63 -23.02
CA PRO A 5 -1.05 -9.73 -22.79
C PRO A 5 -1.41 -8.41 -22.09
N ASP A 6 -2.70 -8.09 -21.95
CA ASP A 6 -3.15 -6.79 -21.47
C ASP A 6 -4.04 -6.83 -20.21
N ARG A 7 -4.12 -7.98 -19.50
CA ARG A 7 -4.87 -8.08 -18.25
C ARG A 7 -3.93 -8.24 -17.06
N ILE A 8 -4.03 -7.31 -16.14
CA ILE A 8 -3.38 -7.41 -14.83
C ILE A 8 -4.21 -8.37 -13.97
N GLU A 9 -3.63 -9.51 -13.63
CA GLU A 9 -4.23 -10.46 -12.69
C GLU A 9 -3.82 -10.07 -11.27
N LEU A 10 -4.66 -9.25 -10.64
CA LEU A 10 -4.38 -8.72 -9.31
C LEU A 10 -4.53 -9.79 -8.22
N MET A 11 -5.48 -10.72 -8.38
CA MET A 11 -5.76 -11.72 -7.34
C MET A 11 -4.56 -12.66 -7.16
N ILE A 12 -4.08 -13.29 -8.21
CA ILE A 12 -2.91 -14.17 -8.12
C ILE A 12 -1.66 -13.37 -7.80
N GLY A 13 -1.46 -12.22 -8.46
CA GLY A 13 -0.28 -11.35 -8.26
C GLY A 13 -0.15 -10.75 -6.86
N LYS A 14 -1.23 -10.79 -6.06
CA LYS A 14 -1.25 -10.29 -4.66
C LYS A 14 -1.40 -11.40 -3.62
N SER A 15 -1.49 -12.66 -4.04
CA SER A 15 -1.82 -13.80 -3.15
C SER A 15 -0.68 -14.79 -2.99
N HIS A 16 0.55 -14.42 -3.33
CA HIS A 16 1.72 -15.26 -3.05
C HIS A 16 2.01 -15.27 -1.55
N ASP A 17 2.42 -16.42 -1.03
CA ASP A 17 2.94 -16.53 0.32
C ASP A 17 4.06 -15.52 0.53
N SER A 18 4.13 -14.92 1.70
CA SER A 18 5.11 -13.89 2.07
C SER A 18 5.02 -12.54 1.36
N HIS A 19 4.06 -12.31 0.46
CA HIS A 19 3.92 -11.03 -0.27
C HIS A 19 3.05 -9.99 0.44
N GLY A 20 2.54 -10.26 1.62
CA GLY A 20 1.66 -9.37 2.38
C GLY A 20 2.06 -9.22 3.84
N PRO A 21 3.26 -8.68 4.15
CA PRO A 21 3.62 -8.43 5.55
C PRO A 21 2.65 -7.40 6.16
N ILE A 22 2.12 -7.70 7.34
CA ILE A 22 1.20 -6.86 8.10
C ILE A 22 1.78 -6.62 9.48
N GLY A 23 1.73 -5.39 9.95
CA GLY A 23 2.25 -5.01 11.25
C GLY A 23 2.67 -3.53 11.28
N PRO A 24 3.41 -3.11 12.33
CA PRO A 24 3.97 -3.93 13.42
C PRO A 24 2.90 -4.42 14.40
N TRP A 25 1.77 -3.72 14.51
CA TRP A 25 0.63 -4.01 15.39
C TRP A 25 -0.66 -3.46 14.77
N ILE A 26 -1.78 -3.73 15.42
CA ILE A 26 -3.07 -3.10 15.14
C ILE A 26 -3.26 -1.98 16.17
N VAL A 27 -3.59 -0.79 15.68
CA VAL A 27 -3.95 0.36 16.52
C VAL A 27 -5.47 0.53 16.46
N THR A 28 -6.10 0.62 17.63
CA THR A 28 -7.56 0.73 17.73
C THR A 28 -8.04 2.16 17.47
N SER A 29 -9.31 2.31 17.13
CA SER A 29 -9.88 3.60 16.73
C SER A 29 -9.96 4.63 17.86
N ASP A 30 -9.86 4.20 19.11
CA ASP A 30 -9.78 5.09 20.28
C ASP A 30 -8.37 5.73 20.43
N GLU A 31 -7.32 5.08 19.91
CA GLU A 31 -5.98 5.67 19.87
C GLU A 31 -5.76 6.53 18.61
N ILE A 32 -6.45 6.21 17.50
CA ILE A 32 -6.42 7.01 16.26
C ILE A 32 -7.85 7.40 15.89
N PRO A 33 -8.39 8.45 16.49
CA PRO A 33 -9.77 8.88 16.22
C PRO A 33 -9.96 9.48 14.82
N GLU A 34 -8.88 9.92 14.16
CA GLU A 34 -8.91 10.51 12.82
C GLU A 34 -7.97 9.75 11.87
N PRO A 35 -8.42 8.61 11.30
CA PRO A 35 -7.57 7.78 10.44
C PRO A 35 -7.36 8.38 9.04
N HIS A 36 -8.06 9.45 8.69
CA HIS A 36 -8.01 10.08 7.37
C HIS A 36 -7.12 11.34 7.35
N ASN A 37 -6.17 11.45 8.26
CA ASN A 37 -5.17 12.52 8.26
C ASN A 37 -3.86 12.03 8.88
N LEU A 38 -3.32 10.96 8.31
CA LEU A 38 -2.06 10.36 8.75
C LEU A 38 -1.05 10.41 7.60
N LYS A 39 0.17 10.81 7.89
CA LYS A 39 1.26 10.73 6.94
C LYS A 39 1.59 9.26 6.67
N ILE A 40 1.75 8.90 5.40
CA ILE A 40 2.14 7.56 4.95
C ILE A 40 3.35 7.65 4.02
N GLU A 41 4.37 6.85 4.30
CA GLU A 41 5.61 6.83 3.53
C GLU A 41 6.07 5.40 3.27
N CYS A 42 6.71 5.20 2.12
CA CYS A 42 7.41 3.99 1.77
C CYS A 42 8.82 4.33 1.29
N PHE A 43 9.78 3.61 1.81
CA PHE A 43 11.20 3.73 1.49
C PHE A 43 11.69 2.42 0.88
N VAL A 44 12.58 2.51 -0.08
CA VAL A 44 13.35 1.37 -0.60
C VAL A 44 14.82 1.71 -0.50
N ASN A 45 15.57 0.92 0.25
CA ASN A 45 17.00 1.16 0.56
C ASN A 45 17.25 2.56 1.13
N GLY A 46 16.33 3.06 1.96
CA GLY A 46 16.40 4.39 2.57
C GLY A 46 15.95 5.54 1.67
N GLU A 47 15.64 5.30 0.40
CA GLU A 47 15.10 6.31 -0.50
C GLU A 47 13.58 6.34 -0.46
N ILE A 48 12.99 7.54 -0.32
CA ILE A 48 11.53 7.71 -0.38
C ILE A 48 11.02 7.31 -1.75
N ARG A 49 10.10 6.35 -1.76
CA ARG A 49 9.41 5.87 -2.96
C ARG A 49 7.97 6.36 -3.04
N GLN A 50 7.28 6.41 -1.91
CA GLN A 50 5.92 6.94 -1.79
C GLN A 50 5.89 7.86 -0.58
N SER A 51 5.19 8.98 -0.69
CA SER A 51 4.93 9.92 0.40
C SER A 51 3.63 10.63 0.12
N SER A 52 2.66 10.49 1.02
CA SER A 52 1.31 11.03 0.91
C SER A 52 0.68 11.19 2.29
N ASN A 53 -0.60 11.48 2.31
CA ASN A 53 -1.43 11.49 3.51
C ASN A 53 -2.65 10.58 3.27
N THR A 54 -3.23 10.02 4.30
CA THR A 54 -4.43 9.18 4.17
C THR A 54 -5.67 9.97 3.75
N ASP A 55 -5.66 11.30 3.80
CA ASP A 55 -6.70 12.17 3.24
C ASP A 55 -6.72 12.20 1.70
N ASP A 56 -5.64 11.74 1.05
CA ASP A 56 -5.58 11.58 -0.39
C ASP A 56 -6.37 10.35 -0.92
N MET A 57 -6.95 9.52 -0.03
CA MET A 57 -7.77 8.39 -0.46
C MET A 57 -8.99 8.86 -1.26
N ILE A 58 -9.23 8.25 -2.44
CA ILE A 58 -10.41 8.52 -3.27
C ILE A 58 -11.69 8.18 -2.53
N TRP A 59 -11.68 7.03 -1.84
CA TRP A 59 -12.74 6.55 -0.97
C TRP A 59 -12.18 6.36 0.44
N ASN A 60 -12.75 7.03 1.41
CA ASN A 60 -12.33 6.91 2.79
C ASN A 60 -12.68 5.53 3.38
N CYS A 61 -12.17 5.19 4.55
CA CYS A 61 -12.39 3.87 5.16
C CYS A 61 -13.87 3.58 5.40
N TYR A 62 -14.67 4.57 5.76
CA TYR A 62 -16.10 4.40 6.04
C TYR A 62 -16.89 4.11 4.76
N GLU A 63 -16.60 4.81 3.68
CA GLU A 63 -17.20 4.59 2.37
C GLU A 63 -16.86 3.19 1.81
N GLN A 64 -15.62 2.74 2.03
CA GLN A 64 -15.20 1.39 1.63
C GLN A 64 -15.94 0.32 2.42
N ILE A 65 -16.10 0.48 3.74
CA ILE A 65 -16.87 -0.43 4.60
C ILE A 65 -18.34 -0.46 4.17
N GLU A 66 -18.96 0.70 3.95
CA GLU A 66 -20.35 0.81 3.50
C GLU A 66 -20.55 0.06 2.18
N TYR A 67 -19.67 0.32 1.20
CA TYR A 67 -19.75 -0.34 -0.11
C TYR A 67 -19.59 -1.86 -0.02
N LEU A 68 -18.57 -2.35 0.67
CA LEU A 68 -18.30 -3.77 0.80
C LEU A 68 -19.41 -4.50 1.57
N SER A 69 -19.89 -3.92 2.66
CA SER A 69 -20.96 -4.51 3.49
C SER A 69 -22.31 -4.57 2.78
N SER A 70 -22.51 -3.76 1.74
CA SER A 70 -23.70 -3.86 0.90
C SER A 70 -23.74 -5.15 0.06
N ALA A 71 -22.59 -5.76 -0.22
CA ALA A 71 -22.45 -6.91 -1.10
C ALA A 71 -22.03 -8.19 -0.36
N MET A 72 -21.35 -8.08 0.78
CA MET A 72 -20.83 -9.23 1.53
C MET A 72 -20.88 -8.99 3.04
N THR A 73 -20.94 -10.07 3.81
CA THR A 73 -20.79 -9.99 5.26
C THR A 73 -19.34 -9.72 5.63
N LEU A 74 -19.10 -8.65 6.39
CA LEU A 74 -17.79 -8.39 7.00
C LEU A 74 -17.76 -9.02 8.40
N ASN A 75 -16.73 -9.77 8.71
CA ASN A 75 -16.55 -10.46 9.98
C ASN A 75 -15.43 -9.83 10.80
N PRO A 76 -15.45 -9.96 12.12
CA PRO A 76 -14.29 -9.60 12.93
C PRO A 76 -13.03 -10.32 12.47
N GLY A 77 -11.98 -9.56 12.20
CA GLY A 77 -10.71 -10.07 11.66
C GLY A 77 -10.55 -9.91 10.15
N ASP A 78 -11.59 -9.50 9.42
CA ASP A 78 -11.44 -9.14 8.00
C ASP A 78 -10.53 -7.92 7.84
N ILE A 79 -9.67 -7.95 6.82
CA ILE A 79 -8.74 -6.89 6.53
C ILE A 79 -9.08 -6.26 5.18
N ILE A 80 -9.24 -4.94 5.16
CA ILE A 80 -9.46 -4.17 3.94
C ILE A 80 -8.18 -3.45 3.56
N ALA A 81 -7.60 -3.82 2.41
CA ALA A 81 -6.47 -3.10 1.84
C ALA A 81 -6.99 -1.86 1.08
N THR A 82 -6.83 -0.69 1.66
CA THR A 82 -7.44 0.57 1.19
C THR A 82 -6.76 1.18 -0.02
N GLY A 83 -5.69 0.59 -0.52
CA GLY A 83 -4.97 1.06 -1.69
C GLY A 83 -3.57 1.58 -1.38
N THR A 84 -2.98 2.28 -2.33
CA THR A 84 -1.60 2.77 -2.23
C THR A 84 -1.45 4.13 -2.90
N PRO A 85 -0.65 5.04 -2.33
CA PRO A 85 -0.36 6.32 -2.97
C PRO A 85 0.54 6.15 -4.20
N PRO A 86 0.70 7.21 -5.02
CA PRO A 86 1.60 7.21 -6.17
C PRO A 86 3.05 6.88 -5.79
N GLY A 87 3.82 6.31 -6.72
CA GLY A 87 5.24 6.00 -6.54
C GLY A 87 5.58 4.52 -6.45
N SER A 88 4.58 3.62 -6.56
CA SER A 88 4.83 2.18 -6.72
C SER A 88 5.60 1.89 -8.01
N GLY A 89 6.29 0.75 -8.09
CA GLY A 89 7.01 0.33 -9.29
C GLY A 89 6.11 0.17 -10.52
N PHE A 90 4.82 0.00 -10.31
CA PHE A 90 3.80 -0.14 -11.35
C PHE A 90 3.17 1.20 -11.76
N SER A 91 3.36 2.27 -11.01
CA SER A 91 2.83 3.59 -11.36
C SER A 91 3.36 4.05 -12.71
N PRO A 92 2.49 4.53 -13.62
CA PRO A 92 2.94 5.13 -14.87
C PRO A 92 3.96 6.23 -14.60
N ARG A 93 5.04 6.28 -15.41
CA ARG A 93 6.01 7.37 -15.32
C ARG A 93 5.29 8.70 -15.49
N GLY A 94 5.30 9.53 -14.46
CA GLY A 94 4.65 10.85 -14.47
C GLY A 94 3.30 10.95 -13.75
N SER A 95 2.71 9.87 -13.23
CA SER A 95 1.60 9.93 -12.27
C SER A 95 2.14 10.24 -10.88
N SER A 96 2.76 11.34 -10.74
CA SER A 96 3.77 11.56 -9.74
C SER A 96 3.28 12.28 -8.52
N GLY A 97 3.57 11.68 -7.39
CA GLY A 97 4.00 12.43 -6.23
C GLY A 97 5.46 12.95 -6.44
N LYS A 98 5.92 13.81 -5.55
CA LYS A 98 7.25 14.44 -5.58
C LYS A 98 8.43 13.45 -5.68
N ALA A 99 8.19 12.16 -5.36
CA ALA A 99 9.19 11.10 -5.31
C ALA A 99 9.67 10.59 -6.70
N ASP A 100 8.93 10.85 -7.77
CA ASP A 100 9.22 10.29 -9.10
C ASP A 100 10.08 11.20 -9.99
N LYS A 101 10.42 12.41 -9.51
CA LYS A 101 11.25 13.36 -10.27
C LYS A 101 12.72 12.93 -10.25
N GLY A 102 13.13 12.24 -11.30
CA GLY A 102 14.55 11.95 -11.55
C GLY A 102 14.99 10.51 -11.32
N ARG A 103 14.09 9.58 -11.12
CA ARG A 103 14.42 8.16 -10.99
C ARG A 103 15.14 7.62 -12.21
N LYS A 104 16.38 7.22 -12.01
CA LYS A 104 17.18 6.47 -12.98
C LYS A 104 17.30 5.02 -12.49
N GLY A 105 16.96 4.05 -13.35
CA GLY A 105 17.15 2.64 -13.07
C GLY A 105 15.88 1.81 -12.98
N ASN A 106 16.00 0.61 -12.43
CA ASN A 106 14.88 -0.31 -12.26
C ASN A 106 13.94 0.20 -11.14
N VAL A 107 12.66 0.27 -11.45
CA VAL A 107 11.61 0.73 -10.52
C VAL A 107 10.98 -0.41 -9.74
N PHE A 108 11.20 -1.66 -10.16
CA PHE A 108 10.73 -2.86 -9.47
C PHE A 108 11.74 -3.31 -8.42
N LEU A 109 11.22 -3.89 -7.35
CA LEU A 109 12.02 -4.43 -6.26
C LEU A 109 12.90 -5.58 -6.78
N GLN A 110 14.08 -5.71 -6.19
CA GLN A 110 15.05 -6.76 -6.45
C GLN A 110 15.35 -7.52 -5.15
N SER A 111 15.79 -8.77 -5.28
CA SER A 111 16.30 -9.52 -4.12
C SER A 111 17.39 -8.73 -3.41
N GLY A 112 17.30 -8.62 -2.10
CA GLY A 112 18.17 -7.82 -1.26
C GLY A 112 17.71 -6.39 -0.99
N ASP A 113 16.69 -5.89 -1.70
CA ASP A 113 16.13 -4.57 -1.39
C ASP A 113 15.45 -4.58 -0.02
N VAL A 114 15.65 -3.52 0.75
CA VAL A 114 15.00 -3.29 2.03
C VAL A 114 13.84 -2.33 1.83
N VAL A 115 12.63 -2.80 2.11
CA VAL A 115 11.38 -2.02 2.01
C VAL A 115 10.89 -1.68 3.41
N ARG A 116 10.78 -0.39 3.70
CA ARG A 116 10.22 0.14 4.94
C ARG A 116 8.96 0.94 4.63
N CYS A 117 7.85 0.56 5.26
CA CYS A 117 6.59 1.31 5.20
C CYS A 117 6.28 1.88 6.58
N GLU A 118 5.86 3.14 6.61
CA GLU A 118 5.60 3.88 7.85
C GLU A 118 4.29 4.65 7.74
N ILE A 119 3.49 4.58 8.80
CA ILE A 119 2.28 5.40 8.97
C ILE A 119 2.37 6.13 10.30
N GLU A 120 2.13 7.43 10.25
CA GLU A 120 2.10 8.30 11.43
C GLU A 120 1.20 7.71 12.53
N SER A 121 1.68 7.78 13.76
CA SER A 121 1.00 7.26 14.97
C SER A 121 0.77 5.74 15.00
N ILE A 122 1.01 5.00 13.91
CA ILE A 122 0.93 3.53 13.89
C ILE A 122 2.32 2.92 14.05
N GLY A 123 3.31 3.41 13.30
CA GLY A 123 4.67 2.90 13.32
C GLY A 123 5.14 2.44 11.94
N ALA A 124 6.16 1.60 11.93
CA ALA A 124 6.79 1.14 10.70
C ALA A 124 7.02 -0.37 10.70
N ILE A 125 6.94 -0.96 9.50
CA ILE A 125 7.43 -2.31 9.22
C ILE A 125 8.55 -2.24 8.20
N GLU A 126 9.53 -3.13 8.34
CA GLU A 126 10.66 -3.22 7.43
C GLU A 126 10.90 -4.68 7.05
N ASN A 127 11.06 -4.94 5.77
CA ASN A 127 11.25 -6.27 5.24
C ASN A 127 12.30 -6.27 4.13
N THR A 128 13.06 -7.36 4.02
CA THR A 128 14.00 -7.57 2.92
C THR A 128 13.37 -8.46 1.86
N VAL A 129 13.49 -8.07 0.60
CA VAL A 129 13.04 -8.85 -0.55
C VAL A 129 13.98 -10.06 -0.74
N VAL A 130 13.42 -11.23 -0.81
CA VAL A 130 14.14 -12.51 -0.98
C VAL A 130 13.99 -13.06 -2.38
#